data_6b0f094539dd252e7f83ee320ce5f9a1
#
_entry.id   6b0f094539dd252e7f83ee320ce5f9a1
#
_cell.length_a   1.000
_cell.length_b   1.000
_cell.length_c   1.000
_cell.angle_alpha   90.00
_cell.angle_beta   90.00
_cell.angle_gamma   90.00
#
_symmetry.space_group_name_H-M   'P 1'
#
loop_
_entity.id
_entity.type
_entity.pdbx_description
1 polymer ?
#
loop_
_entity_poly.entity_id
_entity_poly.type
_entity_poly.pdbx_seq_one_letter_code
_entity_poly.pdbx_strand_id
1 'polypeptide(L)'
;SSDVCSSDLIPGVPQIDAESYILIDYNSGKVLAEQNADTRRDPASLTKMMTSYVIGQAMKAGKFKETDLVTVGNDAWATGNPVFKGSSLMFLKPGMQVPVSQLIRGINLQSGNDACVAMADFAAGSQDAFVGLMNSYVNALGLKNTHFQTVHGLDADGQYSSARDMAMIGQALIRDVPNEYSIYKEKEFTFNGIRQLNRNGLLW
;
A
#
# COMPACT_ATOMS: atom_id res chain seq x y z
N SER A 1 -45.63 -28.50 12.86
CA SER A 1 -45.15 -27.27 12.25
C SER A 1 -43.70 -27.10 12.71
N SER A 2 -42.75 -27.58 11.93
CA SER A 2 -41.33 -27.43 12.18
C SER A 2 -40.93 -26.06 11.69
N ASP A 3 -40.61 -25.16 12.62
CA ASP A 3 -39.98 -23.90 12.32
C ASP A 3 -38.58 -24.18 11.75
N VAL A 4 -38.47 -24.14 10.43
CA VAL A 4 -37.18 -24.11 9.75
C VAL A 4 -36.51 -22.80 10.14
N CYS A 5 -35.52 -22.88 11.00
CA CYS A 5 -34.76 -21.72 11.47
C CYS A 5 -34.08 -21.06 10.27
N SER A 6 -34.33 -19.78 10.02
CA SER A 6 -33.78 -19.02 8.88
C SER A 6 -32.25 -18.95 8.83
N SER A 7 -31.57 -19.50 9.84
CA SER A 7 -30.09 -19.61 9.89
C SER A 7 -29.53 -20.58 8.85
N ASP A 8 -30.32 -21.52 8.35
CA ASP A 8 -29.88 -22.51 7.36
C ASP A 8 -29.77 -21.96 5.94
N LEU A 9 -30.21 -20.71 5.72
CA LEU A 9 -30.19 -20.04 4.42
C LEU A 9 -28.99 -19.10 4.24
N ILE A 10 -28.15 -18.91 5.27
CA ILE A 10 -26.94 -18.08 5.18
C ILE A 10 -25.80 -18.95 4.64
N PRO A 11 -25.26 -18.64 3.46
CA PRO A 11 -24.11 -19.36 2.93
C PRO A 11 -22.96 -19.32 3.94
N GLY A 12 -22.27 -20.46 4.11
CA GLY A 12 -21.05 -20.50 4.91
C GLY A 12 -19.96 -19.61 4.33
N VAL A 13 -18.96 -19.27 5.15
CA VAL A 13 -17.80 -18.49 4.69
C VAL A 13 -17.11 -19.26 3.56
N PRO A 14 -16.80 -18.64 2.40
CA PRO A 14 -16.07 -19.28 1.33
C PRO A 14 -14.73 -19.83 1.82
N GLN A 15 -14.35 -21.01 1.37
CA GLN A 15 -13.02 -21.55 1.61
C GLN A 15 -12.00 -20.78 0.76
N ILE A 16 -10.99 -20.21 1.40
CA ILE A 16 -9.94 -19.43 0.77
C ILE A 16 -8.61 -20.12 1.06
N ASP A 17 -7.82 -20.35 0.02
CA ASP A 17 -6.46 -20.90 0.15
C ASP A 17 -5.50 -19.78 0.60
N ALA A 18 -5.65 -19.36 1.84
CA ALA A 18 -4.80 -18.36 2.49
C ALA A 18 -4.62 -18.74 3.96
N GLU A 19 -3.41 -18.53 4.47
CA GLU A 19 -3.09 -18.81 5.87
C GLU A 19 -3.74 -17.81 6.83
N SER A 20 -3.87 -16.55 6.38
CA SER A 20 -4.53 -15.49 7.14
C SER A 20 -5.40 -14.67 6.21
N TYR A 21 -6.61 -14.36 6.66
CA TYR A 21 -7.51 -13.44 5.94
C TYR A 21 -8.48 -12.77 6.91
N ILE A 22 -9.06 -11.68 6.46
CA ILE A 22 -10.18 -11.01 7.12
C ILE A 22 -11.06 -10.35 6.06
N LEU A 23 -12.35 -10.35 6.32
CA LEU A 23 -13.34 -9.58 5.58
C LEU A 23 -14.12 -8.72 6.57
N ILE A 24 -14.13 -7.42 6.35
CA ILE A 24 -14.86 -6.47 7.17
C ILE A 24 -15.90 -5.72 6.35
N ASP A 25 -16.97 -5.32 6.98
CA ASP A 25 -17.85 -4.28 6.45
C ASP A 25 -17.17 -2.93 6.60
N TYR A 26 -16.99 -2.22 5.48
CA TYR A 26 -16.26 -0.94 5.46
C TYR A 26 -16.91 0.11 6.37
N ASN A 27 -18.23 0.23 6.36
CA ASN A 27 -18.94 1.29 7.07
C ASN A 27 -18.97 1.07 8.59
N SER A 28 -19.26 -0.16 9.00
CA SER A 28 -19.41 -0.52 10.43
C SER A 28 -18.11 -1.04 11.06
N GLY A 29 -17.15 -1.49 10.26
CA GLY A 29 -15.97 -2.21 10.75
C GLY A 29 -16.27 -3.62 11.24
N LYS A 30 -17.52 -4.12 11.08
CA LYS A 30 -17.90 -5.45 11.51
C LYS A 30 -17.12 -6.52 10.75
N VAL A 31 -16.55 -7.46 11.49
CA VAL A 31 -15.88 -8.63 10.91
C VAL A 31 -16.93 -9.60 10.40
N LEU A 32 -16.89 -9.93 9.12
CA LEU A 32 -17.79 -10.87 8.44
C LEU A 32 -17.16 -12.26 8.32
N ALA A 33 -15.85 -12.35 8.16
CA ALA A 33 -15.10 -13.59 8.12
C ALA A 33 -13.63 -13.32 8.51
N GLU A 34 -13.00 -14.25 9.21
CA GLU A 34 -11.59 -14.13 9.54
C GLU A 34 -10.94 -15.48 9.81
N GLN A 35 -9.65 -15.56 9.54
CA GLN A 35 -8.79 -16.68 9.93
C GLN A 35 -7.41 -16.13 10.24
N ASN A 36 -6.88 -16.46 11.43
CA ASN A 36 -5.56 -16.02 11.87
C ASN A 36 -5.32 -14.51 11.64
N ALA A 37 -6.36 -13.68 11.82
CA ALA A 37 -6.35 -12.28 11.44
C ALA A 37 -5.33 -11.44 12.23
N ASP A 38 -4.93 -11.86 13.42
CA ASP A 38 -3.96 -11.17 14.27
C ASP A 38 -2.56 -11.77 14.24
N THR A 39 -2.34 -12.83 13.49
CA THR A 39 -1.03 -13.45 13.33
C THR A 39 -0.09 -12.52 12.57
N ARG A 40 1.06 -12.23 13.15
CA ARG A 40 2.10 -11.40 12.53
C ARG A 40 2.76 -12.13 11.38
N ARG A 41 2.85 -11.45 10.24
CA ARG A 41 3.43 -11.95 8.99
C ARG A 41 4.17 -10.83 8.29
N ASP A 42 5.02 -11.18 7.35
CA ASP A 42 5.62 -10.22 6.44
C ASP A 42 4.55 -9.60 5.55
N PRO A 43 4.40 -8.26 5.57
CA PRO A 43 3.37 -7.60 4.79
C PRO A 43 3.65 -7.57 3.30
N ALA A 44 4.90 -7.73 2.90
CA ALA A 44 5.33 -7.60 1.51
C ALA A 44 4.79 -6.28 0.89
N SER A 45 4.34 -6.30 -0.34
CA SER A 45 3.83 -5.10 -1.02
C SER A 45 2.55 -4.50 -0.44
N LEU A 46 1.87 -5.18 0.49
CA LEU A 46 0.78 -4.54 1.25
C LEU A 46 1.26 -3.36 2.09
N THR A 47 2.55 -3.31 2.43
CA THR A 47 3.23 -2.14 3.02
C THR A 47 2.92 -0.85 2.27
N LYS A 48 2.79 -0.91 0.94
CA LYS A 48 2.54 0.26 0.09
C LYS A 48 1.19 0.91 0.34
N MET A 49 0.25 0.22 0.97
CA MET A 49 -1.00 0.85 1.43
C MET A 49 -0.71 1.92 2.48
N MET A 50 0.19 1.66 3.43
CA MET A 50 0.62 2.68 4.38
C MET A 50 1.46 3.77 3.71
N THR A 51 2.32 3.41 2.77
CA THR A 51 3.09 4.38 1.98
C THR A 51 2.14 5.35 1.25
N SER A 52 1.13 4.84 0.58
CA SER A 52 0.08 5.65 -0.07
C SER A 52 -0.69 6.51 0.94
N TYR A 53 -0.98 5.98 2.11
CA TYR A 53 -1.67 6.72 3.17
C TYR A 53 -0.85 7.93 3.64
N VAL A 54 0.44 7.74 3.89
CA VAL A 54 1.36 8.83 4.29
C VAL A 54 1.46 9.89 3.19
N ILE A 55 1.61 9.47 1.93
CA ILE A 55 1.64 10.38 0.77
C ILE A 55 0.35 11.18 0.68
N GLY A 56 -0.79 10.51 0.75
CA GLY A 56 -2.10 11.15 0.69
C GLY A 56 -2.33 12.14 1.83
N GLN A 57 -1.91 11.84 3.04
CA GLN A 57 -1.99 12.76 4.18
C GLN A 57 -1.09 13.99 4.00
N ALA A 58 0.13 13.81 3.48
CA ALA A 58 1.03 14.91 3.19
C ALA A 58 0.47 15.86 2.12
N MET A 59 -0.13 15.31 1.07
CA MET A 59 -0.80 16.09 0.02
C MET A 59 -2.01 16.82 0.55
N LYS A 60 -2.83 16.17 1.36
CA LYS A 60 -3.99 16.78 2.04
C LYS A 60 -3.58 17.92 2.95
N ALA A 61 -2.43 17.82 3.60
CA ALA A 61 -1.84 18.88 4.42
C ALA A 61 -1.17 20.00 3.59
N GLY A 62 -1.17 19.90 2.26
CA GLY A 62 -0.59 20.90 1.37
C GLY A 62 0.94 20.92 1.31
N LYS A 63 1.61 19.83 1.75
CA LYS A 63 3.07 19.78 1.75
C LYS A 63 3.68 19.70 0.36
N PHE A 64 2.99 19.07 -0.56
CA PHE A 64 3.31 19.02 -1.99
C PHE A 64 2.03 18.65 -2.77
N LYS A 65 2.11 18.75 -4.09
CA LYS A 65 0.99 18.49 -5.01
C LYS A 65 1.42 17.56 -6.15
N GLU A 66 0.44 17.01 -6.86
CA GLU A 66 0.65 16.05 -7.94
C GLU A 66 1.55 16.55 -9.08
N THR A 67 1.57 17.87 -9.30
CA THR A 67 2.36 18.50 -10.37
C THR A 67 3.81 18.78 -9.98
N ASP A 68 4.16 18.67 -8.70
CA ASP A 68 5.53 18.89 -8.25
C ASP A 68 6.48 17.84 -8.84
N LEU A 69 7.71 18.27 -9.18
CA LEU A 69 8.72 17.41 -9.76
C LEU A 69 9.63 16.84 -8.69
N VAL A 70 9.81 15.53 -8.72
CA VAL A 70 10.73 14.79 -7.85
C VAL A 70 11.99 14.48 -8.64
N THR A 71 13.15 14.89 -8.11
CA THR A 71 14.45 14.48 -8.67
C THR A 71 14.83 13.13 -8.08
N VAL A 72 14.99 12.13 -8.95
CA VAL A 72 15.32 10.76 -8.55
C VAL A 72 16.77 10.67 -8.09
N GLY A 73 16.98 10.18 -6.87
CA GLY A 73 18.30 9.94 -6.30
C GLY A 73 18.90 8.58 -6.68
N ASN A 74 20.16 8.35 -6.30
CA ASN A 74 20.86 7.09 -6.58
C ASN A 74 20.24 5.89 -5.86
N ASP A 75 19.67 6.07 -4.69
CA ASP A 75 19.01 5.01 -3.92
C ASP A 75 17.72 4.51 -4.55
N ALA A 76 17.07 5.34 -5.39
CA ALA A 76 15.90 4.97 -6.19
C ALA A 76 16.26 4.48 -7.60
N TRP A 77 17.53 4.22 -7.90
CA TRP A 77 17.95 3.70 -9.20
C TRP A 77 17.52 2.24 -9.40
N ALA A 78 16.51 2.04 -10.22
CA ALA A 78 15.84 0.74 -10.41
C ALA A 78 16.80 -0.42 -10.71
N THR A 79 17.70 -0.22 -11.66
CA THR A 79 18.64 -1.27 -12.12
C THR A 79 20.02 -1.18 -11.48
N GLY A 80 20.34 -0.06 -10.82
CA GLY A 80 21.64 0.19 -10.20
C GLY A 80 21.70 -0.12 -8.71
N ASN A 81 20.54 -0.11 -8.03
CA ASN A 81 20.48 -0.46 -6.62
C ASN A 81 20.18 -1.96 -6.46
N PRO A 82 21.14 -2.76 -5.94
CA PRO A 82 20.97 -4.21 -5.84
C PRO A 82 19.81 -4.66 -4.95
N VAL A 83 19.31 -3.81 -4.04
CA VAL A 83 18.14 -4.12 -3.19
C VAL A 83 16.88 -4.39 -4.01
N PHE A 84 16.78 -3.83 -5.21
CA PHE A 84 15.62 -3.98 -6.08
C PHE A 84 15.65 -5.20 -7.00
N LYS A 85 16.75 -5.97 -7.00
CA LYS A 85 16.92 -7.09 -7.93
C LYS A 85 15.77 -8.09 -7.85
N GLY A 86 15.15 -8.36 -9.00
CA GLY A 86 14.05 -9.34 -9.10
C GLY A 86 12.72 -8.86 -8.53
N SER A 87 12.57 -7.58 -8.22
CA SER A 87 11.36 -7.00 -7.65
C SER A 87 10.58 -6.11 -8.63
N SER A 88 9.40 -5.64 -8.21
CA SER A 88 8.56 -4.78 -9.03
C SER A 88 9.11 -3.35 -9.08
N LEU A 89 9.26 -2.79 -10.28
CA LEU A 89 9.91 -1.52 -10.52
C LEU A 89 9.12 -0.67 -11.52
N MET A 90 9.26 0.65 -11.39
CA MET A 90 8.82 1.66 -12.36
C MET A 90 9.93 1.99 -13.37
N PHE A 91 11.16 1.52 -13.13
CA PHE A 91 12.37 1.74 -13.93
C PHE A 91 12.90 3.18 -13.88
N LEU A 92 13.00 3.73 -12.69
CA LEU A 92 13.61 5.05 -12.45
C LEU A 92 15.13 5.01 -12.60
N LYS A 93 15.67 6.16 -13.02
CA LYS A 93 17.12 6.41 -13.11
C LYS A 93 17.48 7.70 -12.36
N PRO A 94 18.66 7.77 -11.73
CA PRO A 94 19.13 8.99 -11.09
C PRO A 94 19.10 10.20 -12.01
N GLY A 95 18.73 11.36 -11.48
CA GLY A 95 18.63 12.60 -12.21
C GLY A 95 17.35 12.81 -13.01
N MET A 96 16.51 11.78 -13.16
CA MET A 96 15.17 11.98 -13.73
C MET A 96 14.37 12.94 -12.86
N GLN A 97 13.61 13.84 -13.50
CA GLN A 97 12.60 14.64 -12.84
C GLN A 97 11.21 14.08 -13.18
N VAL A 98 10.54 13.55 -12.18
CA VAL A 98 9.29 12.82 -12.36
C VAL A 98 8.19 13.50 -11.56
N PRO A 99 7.03 13.81 -12.17
CA PRO A 99 5.89 14.35 -11.42
C PRO A 99 5.44 13.40 -10.33
N VAL A 100 5.05 13.95 -9.18
CA VAL A 100 4.47 13.19 -8.06
C VAL A 100 3.34 12.27 -8.54
N SER A 101 2.47 12.77 -9.43
CA SER A 101 1.36 12.00 -10.00
C SER A 101 1.80 10.70 -10.69
N GLN A 102 2.95 10.69 -11.34
CA GLN A 102 3.51 9.51 -12.01
C GLN A 102 4.12 8.53 -11.02
N LEU A 103 4.82 9.03 -10.00
CA LEU A 103 5.37 8.18 -8.93
C LEU A 103 4.27 7.48 -8.14
N ILE A 104 3.19 8.18 -7.83
CA ILE A 104 2.02 7.59 -7.16
C ILE A 104 1.44 6.44 -8.00
N ARG A 105 1.31 6.61 -9.31
CA ARG A 105 0.85 5.55 -10.21
C ARG A 105 1.82 4.39 -10.27
N GLY A 106 3.12 4.66 -10.31
CA GLY A 106 4.16 3.63 -10.21
C GLY A 106 4.02 2.78 -8.94
N ILE A 107 3.71 3.41 -7.80
CA ILE A 107 3.47 2.73 -6.53
C ILE A 107 2.17 1.91 -6.57
N ASN A 108 1.06 2.56 -6.92
CA ASN A 108 -0.27 2.01 -6.73
C ASN A 108 -0.67 0.98 -7.80
N LEU A 109 -0.24 1.16 -9.05
CA LEU A 109 -0.60 0.29 -10.15
C LEU A 109 0.43 -0.82 -10.41
N GLN A 110 1.71 -0.45 -10.40
CA GLN A 110 2.81 -1.36 -10.75
C GLN A 110 3.53 -1.93 -9.52
N SER A 111 3.24 -1.42 -8.33
CA SER A 111 3.95 -1.82 -7.10
C SER A 111 5.46 -1.49 -7.15
N GLY A 112 5.83 -0.36 -7.75
CA GLY A 112 7.22 0.04 -7.98
C GLY A 112 7.97 0.35 -6.69
N ASN A 113 8.96 -0.47 -6.34
CA ASN A 113 9.77 -0.26 -5.14
C ASN A 113 10.67 0.97 -5.25
N ASP A 114 11.21 1.23 -6.43
CA ASP A 114 11.99 2.42 -6.75
C ASP A 114 11.16 3.70 -6.62
N ALA A 115 9.91 3.68 -7.06
CA ALA A 115 8.99 4.80 -6.89
C ALA A 115 8.70 5.10 -5.41
N CYS A 116 8.59 4.07 -4.56
CA CYS A 116 8.43 4.24 -3.11
C CYS A 116 9.63 4.98 -2.51
N VAL A 117 10.85 4.62 -2.89
CA VAL A 117 12.07 5.26 -2.38
C VAL A 117 12.14 6.71 -2.84
N ALA A 118 11.90 6.99 -4.12
CA ALA A 118 11.92 8.35 -4.65
C ALA A 118 10.88 9.25 -3.94
N MET A 119 9.68 8.75 -3.72
CA MET A 119 8.64 9.50 -3.00
C MET A 119 8.97 9.70 -1.53
N ALA A 120 9.55 8.70 -0.86
CA ALA A 120 9.93 8.81 0.54
C ALA A 120 10.99 9.90 0.77
N ASP A 121 12.01 9.91 -0.07
CA ASP A 121 13.06 10.93 -0.01
C ASP A 121 12.51 12.33 -0.27
N PHE A 122 11.63 12.46 -1.25
CA PHE A 122 10.97 13.73 -1.56
C PHE A 122 10.07 14.21 -0.44
N ALA A 123 9.23 13.35 0.10
CA ALA A 123 8.20 13.71 1.08
C ALA A 123 8.76 13.94 2.49
N ALA A 124 9.80 13.21 2.88
CA ALA A 124 10.32 13.20 4.25
C ALA A 124 11.83 13.49 4.36
N GLY A 125 12.54 13.62 3.26
CA GLY A 125 13.98 13.87 3.21
C GLY A 125 14.85 12.62 3.27
N SER A 126 14.30 11.48 3.72
CA SER A 126 14.97 10.18 3.73
C SER A 126 13.96 9.04 3.87
N GLN A 127 14.37 7.82 3.51
CA GLN A 127 13.56 6.63 3.74
C GLN A 127 13.30 6.40 5.24
N ASP A 128 14.32 6.59 6.10
CA ASP A 128 14.19 6.42 7.56
C ASP A 128 13.17 7.39 8.15
N ALA A 129 13.20 8.65 7.74
CA ALA A 129 12.22 9.64 8.18
C ALA A 129 10.80 9.28 7.72
N PHE A 130 10.65 8.77 6.51
CA PHE A 130 9.37 8.33 5.99
C PHE A 130 8.83 7.09 6.75
N VAL A 131 9.68 6.11 7.04
CA VAL A 131 9.33 4.95 7.89
C VAL A 131 8.90 5.41 9.28
N GLY A 132 9.55 6.44 9.83
CA GLY A 132 9.11 7.07 11.08
C GLY A 132 7.68 7.60 11.00
N LEU A 133 7.30 8.25 9.89
CA LEU A 133 5.92 8.68 9.64
C LEU A 133 4.96 7.50 9.51
N MET A 134 5.34 6.45 8.79
CA MET A 134 4.53 5.22 8.68
C MET A 134 4.22 4.64 10.07
N ASN A 135 5.23 4.49 10.92
CA ASN A 135 5.06 3.96 12.28
C ASN A 135 4.29 4.93 13.20
N SER A 136 4.37 6.24 12.98
CA SER A 136 3.51 7.21 13.69
C SER A 136 2.03 6.97 13.35
N TYR A 137 1.70 6.69 12.11
CA TYR A 137 0.33 6.33 11.72
C TYR A 137 -0.09 4.95 12.22
N VAL A 138 0.84 3.99 12.34
CA VAL A 138 0.56 2.71 13.03
C VAL A 138 0.00 2.98 14.43
N ASN A 139 0.63 3.87 15.19
CA ASN A 139 0.18 4.25 16.52
C ASN A 139 -1.16 5.02 16.49
N ALA A 140 -1.27 6.01 15.60
CA ALA A 140 -2.48 6.85 15.49
C ALA A 140 -3.72 6.05 15.08
N LEU A 141 -3.57 5.04 14.24
CA LEU A 141 -4.64 4.15 13.79
C LEU A 141 -4.91 2.99 14.77
N GLY A 142 -4.12 2.85 15.83
CA GLY A 142 -4.29 1.80 16.83
C GLY A 142 -3.95 0.39 16.32
N LEU A 143 -3.01 0.28 15.41
CA LEU A 143 -2.57 -1.01 14.85
C LEU A 143 -1.64 -1.72 15.82
N LYS A 144 -2.09 -2.86 16.37
CA LYS A 144 -1.40 -3.55 17.46
C LYS A 144 -0.35 -4.55 17.01
N ASN A 145 -0.42 -4.99 15.76
CA ASN A 145 0.41 -6.04 15.19
C ASN A 145 1.12 -5.57 13.91
N THR A 146 1.58 -4.32 13.90
CA THR A 146 2.25 -3.74 12.73
C THR A 146 3.46 -2.93 13.13
N HIS A 147 4.58 -3.17 12.44
CA HIS A 147 5.77 -2.34 12.49
C HIS A 147 6.45 -2.36 11.13
N PHE A 148 6.70 -1.19 10.57
CA PHE A 148 7.36 -1.04 9.28
C PHE A 148 8.84 -0.72 9.44
N GLN A 149 9.66 -1.31 8.57
CA GLN A 149 11.10 -1.05 8.45
C GLN A 149 11.46 -0.49 7.07
N THR A 150 10.58 -0.67 6.09
CA THR A 150 10.82 -0.26 4.71
C THR A 150 9.63 0.51 4.15
N VAL A 151 9.88 1.34 3.15
CA VAL A 151 8.84 2.13 2.46
C VAL A 151 8.11 1.33 1.37
N HIS A 152 8.60 0.15 1.01
CA HIS A 152 8.12 -0.65 -0.13
C HIS A 152 7.66 -2.05 0.24
N GLY A 153 8.11 -2.60 1.36
CA GLY A 153 7.72 -3.92 1.82
C GLY A 153 8.66 -5.06 1.42
N LEU A 154 9.84 -4.77 0.89
CA LEU A 154 10.88 -5.79 0.78
C LEU A 154 11.28 -6.28 2.17
N ASP A 155 11.69 -7.53 2.27
CA ASP A 155 11.97 -8.19 3.54
C ASP A 155 12.99 -7.41 4.38
N ALA A 156 12.68 -7.23 5.64
CA ALA A 156 13.54 -6.57 6.61
C ALA A 156 13.28 -7.12 8.02
N ASP A 157 14.35 -7.29 8.77
CA ASP A 157 14.25 -7.77 10.15
C ASP A 157 13.37 -6.83 10.99
N GLY A 158 12.42 -7.42 11.72
CA GLY A 158 11.52 -6.67 12.58
C GLY A 158 10.32 -6.03 11.87
N GLN A 159 10.17 -6.21 10.55
CA GLN A 159 8.97 -5.78 9.82
C GLN A 159 7.88 -6.83 9.89
N TYR A 160 6.68 -6.43 10.31
CA TYR A 160 5.52 -7.31 10.36
C TYR A 160 4.21 -6.53 10.29
N SER A 161 3.15 -7.23 9.93
CA SER A 161 1.76 -6.77 10.05
C SER A 161 0.84 -7.97 10.24
N SER A 162 -0.47 -7.72 10.25
CA SER A 162 -1.51 -8.73 10.33
C SER A 162 -2.63 -8.45 9.34
N ALA A 163 -3.44 -9.46 9.03
CA ALA A 163 -4.59 -9.29 8.15
C ALA A 163 -5.55 -8.22 8.70
N ARG A 164 -5.82 -8.22 10.00
CA ARG A 164 -6.69 -7.21 10.64
C ARG A 164 -6.11 -5.81 10.50
N ASP A 165 -4.84 -5.61 10.81
CA ASP A 165 -4.21 -4.30 10.73
C ASP A 165 -4.17 -3.80 9.28
N MET A 166 -3.91 -4.68 8.30
CA MET A 166 -3.96 -4.31 6.89
C MET A 166 -5.37 -3.90 6.44
N ALA A 167 -6.42 -4.56 6.92
CA ALA A 167 -7.79 -4.13 6.66
C ALA A 167 -8.10 -2.76 7.28
N MET A 168 -7.59 -2.48 8.46
CA MET A 168 -7.72 -1.16 9.11
C MET A 168 -6.99 -0.06 8.33
N ILE A 169 -5.80 -0.35 7.80
CA ILE A 169 -5.08 0.57 6.90
C ILE A 169 -5.90 0.83 5.64
N GLY A 170 -6.45 -0.22 5.02
CA GLY A 170 -7.30 -0.10 3.84
C GLY A 170 -8.54 0.75 4.10
N GLN A 171 -9.20 0.55 5.24
CA GLN A 171 -10.34 1.36 5.66
C GLN A 171 -9.96 2.83 5.84
N ALA A 172 -8.82 3.09 6.49
CA ALA A 172 -8.31 4.45 6.68
C ALA A 172 -7.94 5.12 5.35
N LEU A 173 -7.32 4.38 4.43
CA LEU A 173 -6.97 4.86 3.08
C LEU A 173 -8.20 5.35 2.31
N ILE A 174 -9.29 4.57 2.34
CA ILE A 174 -10.56 4.94 1.69
C ILE A 174 -11.21 6.14 2.38
N ARG A 175 -11.25 6.14 3.70
CA ARG A 175 -11.93 7.16 4.51
C ARG A 175 -11.22 8.50 4.49
N ASP A 176 -9.89 8.50 4.72
CA ASP A 176 -9.14 9.71 5.04
C ASP A 176 -8.49 10.35 3.80
N VAL A 177 -8.12 9.53 2.81
CA VAL A 177 -7.44 9.98 1.58
C VAL A 177 -8.10 9.38 0.31
N PRO A 178 -9.39 9.65 0.09
CA PRO A 178 -10.16 9.05 -1.01
C PRO A 178 -9.60 9.40 -2.39
N ASN A 179 -8.94 10.54 -2.55
CA ASN A 179 -8.31 10.91 -3.82
C ASN A 179 -7.14 9.96 -4.15
N GLU A 180 -6.34 9.61 -3.15
CA GLU A 180 -5.27 8.61 -3.30
C GLU A 180 -5.84 7.23 -3.59
N TYR A 181 -6.85 6.83 -2.85
CA TYR A 181 -7.53 5.55 -3.07
C TYR A 181 -8.11 5.43 -4.48
N SER A 182 -8.65 6.50 -5.04
CA SER A 182 -9.27 6.49 -6.36
C SER A 182 -8.32 6.10 -7.49
N ILE A 183 -7.01 6.28 -7.30
CA ILE A 183 -5.98 5.94 -8.28
C ILE A 183 -5.84 4.42 -8.45
N TYR A 184 -6.11 3.63 -7.42
CA TYR A 184 -6.02 2.16 -7.47
C TYR A 184 -6.94 1.52 -8.52
N LYS A 185 -8.01 2.18 -8.95
CA LYS A 185 -8.92 1.69 -10.00
C LYS A 185 -8.44 2.00 -11.43
N GLU A 186 -7.43 2.84 -11.61
CA GLU A 186 -6.88 3.14 -12.92
C GLU A 186 -6.27 1.88 -13.53
N LYS A 187 -6.58 1.59 -14.80
CA LYS A 187 -6.16 0.34 -15.45
C LYS A 187 -4.70 0.36 -15.88
N GLU A 188 -4.17 1.54 -16.18
CA GLU A 188 -2.83 1.69 -16.73
C GLU A 188 -2.31 3.11 -16.58
N PHE A 189 -1.00 3.27 -16.76
CA PHE A 189 -0.35 4.56 -16.95
C PHE A 189 0.83 4.39 -17.89
N THR A 190 1.29 5.49 -18.48
CA THR A 190 2.47 5.49 -19.36
C THR A 190 3.54 6.35 -18.72
N PHE A 191 4.71 5.80 -18.55
CA PHE A 191 5.88 6.49 -18.05
C PHE A 191 7.08 6.26 -18.96
N ASN A 192 7.76 7.35 -19.34
CA ASN A 192 8.92 7.32 -20.23
C ASN A 192 8.67 6.51 -21.53
N GLY A 193 7.48 6.66 -22.10
CA GLY A 193 7.07 5.94 -23.32
C GLY A 193 6.70 4.47 -23.11
N ILE A 194 6.77 3.95 -21.88
CA ILE A 194 6.44 2.57 -21.53
C ILE A 194 5.08 2.53 -20.87
N ARG A 195 4.15 1.79 -21.48
CA ARG A 195 2.83 1.50 -20.94
C ARG A 195 2.97 0.46 -19.82
N GLN A 196 2.42 0.77 -18.66
CA GLN A 196 2.44 -0.11 -17.48
C GLN A 196 0.99 -0.36 -17.03
N LEU A 197 0.66 -1.64 -16.84
CA LEU A 197 -0.69 -2.08 -16.50
C LEU A 197 -0.86 -2.19 -14.99
N ASN A 198 -2.08 -1.92 -14.51
CA ASN A 198 -2.44 -2.25 -13.14
C ASN A 198 -2.39 -3.77 -12.96
N ARG A 199 -1.77 -4.21 -11.89
CA ARG A 199 -1.60 -5.64 -11.58
C ARG A 199 -2.87 -6.30 -11.05
N ASN A 200 -3.89 -5.53 -10.71
CA ASN A 200 -5.16 -6.07 -10.25
C ASN A 200 -6.00 -6.59 -11.43
N GLY A 201 -5.99 -7.89 -11.63
CA GLY A 201 -6.75 -8.55 -12.70
C GLY A 201 -8.27 -8.38 -12.61
N LEU A 202 -8.81 -7.98 -11.46
CA LEU A 202 -10.24 -7.74 -11.31
C LEU A 202 -10.74 -6.46 -11.98
N LEU A 203 -9.83 -5.62 -12.48
CA LEU A 203 -10.18 -4.40 -13.23
C LEU A 203 -10.44 -4.65 -14.71
N TRP A 204 -10.19 -5.86 -15.22
CA TRP A 204 -10.22 -6.21 -16.65
C TRP A 204 -11.44 -7.06 -17.02
#